data_4728887a4ea8aba4a355c47952111832
#
_entry.id   4728887a4ea8aba4a355c47952111832
#
_cell.length_a   1.000
_cell.length_b   1.000
_cell.length_c   1.000
_cell.angle_alpha   90.00
_cell.angle_beta   90.00
_cell.angle_gamma   90.00
#
_symmetry.space_group_name_H-M   'P 1'
#
loop_
_entity.id
_entity.type
_entity.pdbx_description
1 polymer ?
#
loop_
_entity_poly.entity_id
_entity_poly.type
_entity_poly.pdbx_seq_one_letter_code
_entity_poly.pdbx_strand_id
1 'polypeptide(L)'
;DDDAAAFVVATDEEEDDDDDAPPPSPLARSVADRVGGLDAVVAELSRRLLASRLAGEAGRRLGVKHARGALLHGPPGCGKTLLARELGRALGVEDDRISIVNGPELLDKFVGVAEARVRGLFERSQQEWARYRLKLDGGAFSRDSRQVDSTLTPPPPLNVVIFDEIDAVCRERGTLTGDTTGVRDGVTAQLLACLDGVEDAGNVVVVATTNRPELLDRALLRPGRLEIQIFVPPPDA
;
A
#
# COMPACT_ATOMS: atom_id res chain seq x y z
N ASP A 1 32.48 -14.93 48.76
CA ASP A 1 31.92 -16.11 48.10
C ASP A 1 31.01 -15.61 46.95
N ASP A 2 31.66 -15.59 45.79
CA ASP A 2 31.12 -15.18 44.52
C ASP A 2 30.40 -16.36 43.88
N ASP A 3 29.11 -16.22 43.60
CA ASP A 3 28.40 -17.07 42.67
C ASP A 3 27.72 -16.19 41.59
N ALA A 4 28.54 -15.81 40.60
CA ALA A 4 28.05 -15.24 39.38
C ALA A 4 27.61 -16.37 38.46
N ALA A 5 26.29 -16.71 38.50
CA ALA A 5 25.70 -17.61 37.55
C ALA A 5 25.63 -16.95 36.17
N ALA A 6 26.50 -17.40 35.28
CA ALA A 6 26.50 -17.04 33.87
C ALA A 6 25.23 -17.61 33.23
N PHE A 7 24.30 -16.71 32.83
CA PHE A 7 23.16 -17.05 32.03
C PHE A 7 23.62 -17.24 30.57
N VAL A 8 23.80 -18.49 30.19
CA VAL A 8 24.06 -18.87 28.80
C VAL A 8 22.72 -18.79 28.06
N VAL A 9 22.55 -17.75 27.24
CA VAL A 9 21.49 -17.68 26.26
C VAL A 9 21.85 -18.67 25.16
N ALA A 10 21.19 -19.81 25.13
CA ALA A 10 21.18 -20.69 23.99
C ALA A 10 20.40 -19.99 22.89
N THR A 11 21.11 -19.55 21.86
CA THR A 11 20.52 -19.17 20.58
C THR A 11 20.20 -20.46 19.87
N ASP A 12 18.96 -20.94 20.03
CA ASP A 12 18.39 -21.94 19.13
C ASP A 12 18.24 -21.23 17.77
N GLU A 13 19.17 -21.48 16.87
CA GLU A 13 19.00 -21.23 15.44
C GLU A 13 17.97 -22.27 14.98
N GLU A 14 16.68 -21.90 15.06
CA GLU A 14 15.63 -22.60 14.34
C GLU A 14 15.90 -22.33 12.85
N GLU A 15 16.53 -23.31 12.18
CA GLU A 15 16.49 -23.44 10.74
C GLU A 15 15.01 -23.67 10.38
N ASP A 16 14.31 -22.56 10.05
CA ASP A 16 13.00 -22.62 9.44
C ASP A 16 13.15 -23.32 8.09
N ASP A 17 12.77 -24.61 8.06
CA ASP A 17 12.59 -25.38 6.85
C ASP A 17 11.48 -24.72 6.02
N ASP A 18 11.87 -23.86 5.07
CA ASP A 18 11.02 -23.12 4.13
C ASP A 18 10.35 -24.02 3.06
N ASP A 19 10.44 -25.36 3.23
CA ASP A 19 9.92 -26.34 2.25
C ASP A 19 8.38 -26.47 2.23
N ASP A 20 7.64 -25.82 3.14
CA ASP A 20 6.18 -25.92 3.22
C ASP A 20 5.45 -24.62 2.79
N ALA A 21 6.16 -23.71 2.14
CA ALA A 21 5.55 -22.48 1.61
C ALA A 21 4.62 -22.85 0.43
N PRO A 22 3.35 -22.40 0.45
CA PRO A 22 2.42 -22.68 -0.64
C PRO A 22 2.98 -22.11 -1.95
N PRO A 23 2.76 -22.81 -3.09
CA PRO A 23 3.32 -22.39 -4.37
C PRO A 23 2.92 -20.93 -4.69
N PRO A 24 3.83 -20.13 -5.25
CA PRO A 24 3.57 -18.72 -5.52
C PRO A 24 2.34 -18.58 -6.43
N SER A 25 1.50 -17.59 -6.10
CA SER A 25 0.30 -17.30 -6.89
C SER A 25 0.68 -16.98 -8.35
N PRO A 26 -0.22 -17.18 -9.33
CA PRO A 26 0.05 -16.81 -10.73
C PRO A 26 0.51 -15.36 -10.89
N LEU A 27 0.02 -14.51 -10.03
CA LEU A 27 0.33 -13.09 -9.98
C LEU A 27 1.76 -12.85 -9.45
N ALA A 28 2.15 -13.58 -8.41
CA ALA A 28 3.52 -13.53 -7.89
C ALA A 28 4.53 -13.95 -8.96
N ARG A 29 4.22 -14.99 -9.74
CA ARG A 29 5.06 -15.43 -10.87
C ARG A 29 5.18 -14.35 -11.94
N SER A 30 4.08 -13.69 -12.32
CA SER A 30 4.09 -12.62 -13.34
C SER A 30 4.94 -11.42 -12.94
N VAL A 31 5.04 -11.11 -11.64
CA VAL A 31 5.95 -10.06 -11.15
C VAL A 31 7.38 -10.54 -11.09
N ALA A 32 7.61 -11.77 -10.60
CA ALA A 32 8.94 -12.37 -10.47
C ALA A 32 9.65 -12.48 -11.84
N ASP A 33 8.92 -12.82 -12.90
CA ASP A 33 9.44 -12.89 -14.27
C ASP A 33 9.99 -11.55 -14.79
N ARG A 34 9.52 -10.44 -14.21
CA ARG A 34 9.90 -9.08 -14.63
C ARG A 34 10.86 -8.38 -13.68
N VAL A 35 10.87 -8.83 -12.44
CA VAL A 35 11.71 -8.28 -11.37
C VAL A 35 12.54 -9.43 -10.81
N GLY A 36 13.70 -9.69 -11.42
CA GLY A 36 14.58 -10.79 -11.01
C GLY A 36 15.13 -10.62 -9.59
N GLY A 37 15.33 -11.75 -8.89
CA GLY A 37 16.00 -11.78 -7.58
C GLY A 37 15.16 -11.29 -6.38
N LEU A 38 13.85 -11.02 -6.56
CA LEU A 38 12.95 -10.56 -5.49
C LEU A 38 11.77 -11.51 -5.25
N ASP A 39 11.92 -12.79 -5.54
CA ASP A 39 10.83 -13.78 -5.49
C ASP A 39 10.17 -13.84 -4.11
N ALA A 40 10.96 -13.88 -3.04
CA ALA A 40 10.47 -13.90 -1.67
C ALA A 40 9.70 -12.61 -1.33
N VAL A 41 10.22 -11.44 -1.72
CA VAL A 41 9.58 -10.14 -1.53
C VAL A 41 8.25 -10.07 -2.27
N VAL A 42 8.22 -10.54 -3.52
CA VAL A 42 7.01 -10.57 -4.35
C VAL A 42 5.98 -11.54 -3.76
N ALA A 43 6.40 -12.70 -3.28
CA ALA A 43 5.53 -13.68 -2.63
C ALA A 43 4.91 -13.11 -1.35
N GLU A 44 5.70 -12.46 -0.50
CA GLU A 44 5.22 -11.82 0.72
C GLU A 44 4.24 -10.68 0.41
N LEU A 45 4.59 -9.80 -0.53
CA LEU A 45 3.76 -8.69 -0.97
C LEU A 45 2.41 -9.19 -1.52
N SER A 46 2.46 -10.22 -2.37
CA SER A 46 1.27 -10.85 -2.93
C SER A 46 0.39 -11.46 -1.84
N ARG A 47 0.96 -12.21 -0.91
CA ARG A 47 0.23 -12.82 0.20
C ARG A 47 -0.44 -11.76 1.08
N ARG A 48 0.27 -10.71 1.50
CA ARG A 48 -0.24 -9.71 2.44
C ARG A 48 -1.18 -8.70 1.80
N LEU A 49 -0.90 -8.25 0.59
CA LEU A 49 -1.71 -7.22 -0.08
C LEU A 49 -2.89 -7.80 -0.84
N LEU A 50 -2.71 -8.97 -1.47
CA LEU A 50 -3.68 -9.52 -2.41
C LEU A 50 -4.59 -10.57 -1.79
N ALA A 51 -4.14 -11.33 -0.78
CA ALA A 51 -4.92 -12.40 -0.20
C ALA A 51 -6.32 -11.93 0.25
N SER A 52 -6.39 -10.76 0.91
CA SER A 52 -7.67 -10.18 1.34
C SER A 52 -8.57 -9.80 0.15
N ARG A 53 -7.99 -9.38 -0.97
CA ARG A 53 -8.73 -8.98 -2.19
C ARG A 53 -9.21 -10.20 -2.97
N LEU A 54 -8.43 -11.27 -3.01
CA LEU A 54 -8.77 -12.54 -3.64
C LEU A 54 -9.87 -13.31 -2.86
N ALA A 55 -9.99 -13.05 -1.54
CA ALA A 55 -11.04 -13.65 -0.71
C ALA A 55 -12.47 -13.22 -1.12
N GLY A 56 -12.63 -12.20 -1.95
CA GLY A 56 -13.87 -11.81 -2.59
C GLY A 56 -15.07 -11.68 -1.63
N GLU A 57 -16.16 -12.39 -1.97
CA GLU A 57 -17.39 -12.35 -1.16
C GLU A 57 -17.22 -13.00 0.21
N ALA A 58 -16.43 -14.06 0.35
CA ALA A 58 -16.17 -14.71 1.61
C ALA A 58 -15.48 -13.76 2.59
N GLY A 59 -14.49 -13.00 2.14
CA GLY A 59 -13.82 -11.97 2.93
C GLY A 59 -14.78 -10.87 3.38
N ARG A 60 -15.65 -10.40 2.49
CA ARG A 60 -16.68 -9.40 2.82
C ARG A 60 -17.66 -9.90 3.87
N ARG A 61 -18.15 -11.13 3.77
CA ARG A 61 -19.05 -11.75 4.76
C ARG A 61 -18.39 -11.87 6.13
N LEU A 62 -17.09 -12.11 6.18
CA LEU A 62 -16.33 -12.20 7.42
C LEU A 62 -15.87 -10.82 7.95
N GLY A 63 -16.21 -9.73 7.27
CA GLY A 63 -15.79 -8.39 7.65
C GLY A 63 -14.27 -8.16 7.52
N VAL A 64 -13.58 -8.94 6.70
CA VAL A 64 -12.14 -8.79 6.46
C VAL A 64 -11.90 -7.49 5.71
N LYS A 65 -11.20 -6.56 6.33
CA LYS A 65 -10.76 -5.33 5.66
C LYS A 65 -9.59 -5.63 4.72
N HIS A 66 -9.65 -5.07 3.51
CA HIS A 66 -8.54 -5.19 2.59
C HIS A 66 -7.38 -4.30 3.03
N ALA A 67 -6.18 -4.86 2.99
CA ALA A 67 -4.97 -4.04 3.09
C ALA A 67 -4.92 -3.03 1.93
N ARG A 68 -4.63 -1.78 2.24
CA ARG A 68 -4.75 -0.66 1.28
C ARG A 68 -3.43 -0.09 0.88
N GLY A 69 -2.45 -0.19 1.75
CA GLY A 69 -1.16 0.42 1.53
C GLY A 69 -0.01 -0.50 1.87
N ALA A 70 1.02 -0.42 1.01
CA ALA A 70 2.29 -1.07 1.23
C ALA A 70 3.42 -0.03 1.17
N LEU A 71 4.39 -0.17 2.08
CA LEU A 71 5.65 0.56 2.08
C LEU A 71 6.77 -0.39 1.68
N LEU A 72 7.41 -0.11 0.56
CA LEU A 72 8.63 -0.77 0.11
C LEU A 72 9.83 0.03 0.59
N HIS A 73 10.65 -0.53 1.45
CA HIS A 73 11.80 0.17 1.99
C HIS A 73 13.09 -0.64 1.82
N GLY A 74 14.24 0.03 1.78
CA GLY A 74 15.54 -0.62 1.60
C GLY A 74 16.54 0.30 0.93
N PRO A 75 17.78 -0.16 0.69
CA PRO A 75 18.85 0.65 0.09
C PRO A 75 18.46 1.23 -1.27
N PRO A 76 19.10 2.32 -1.72
CA PRO A 76 18.89 2.84 -3.06
C PRO A 76 19.35 1.82 -4.12
N GLY A 77 18.72 1.84 -5.30
CA GLY A 77 19.10 0.95 -6.41
C GLY A 77 18.54 -0.48 -6.35
N CYS A 78 17.79 -0.87 -5.32
CA CYS A 78 17.23 -2.22 -5.16
C CYS A 78 15.94 -2.49 -5.95
N GLY A 79 15.55 -1.62 -6.89
CA GLY A 79 14.38 -1.86 -7.75
C GLY A 79 13.02 -1.60 -7.11
N LYS A 80 12.92 -0.89 -5.96
CA LYS A 80 11.64 -0.61 -5.29
C LYS A 80 10.59 0.03 -6.19
N THR A 81 10.96 1.05 -6.96
CA THR A 81 10.06 1.74 -7.89
C THR A 81 9.62 0.83 -9.03
N LEU A 82 10.53 -0.01 -9.53
CA LEU A 82 10.21 -1.01 -10.56
C LEU A 82 9.21 -2.03 -10.00
N LEU A 83 9.48 -2.57 -8.80
CA LEU A 83 8.60 -3.52 -8.13
C LEU A 83 7.19 -2.93 -7.92
N ALA A 84 7.09 -1.67 -7.49
CA ALA A 84 5.81 -0.99 -7.30
C ALA A 84 5.00 -0.89 -8.61
N ARG A 85 5.67 -0.58 -9.73
CA ARG A 85 5.03 -0.51 -11.06
C ARG A 85 4.57 -1.88 -11.55
N GLU A 86 5.45 -2.87 -11.46
CA GLU A 86 5.13 -4.22 -11.92
C GLU A 86 4.03 -4.87 -11.06
N LEU A 87 3.96 -4.53 -9.78
CA LEU A 87 2.83 -4.92 -8.93
C LEU A 87 1.50 -4.39 -9.48
N GLY A 88 1.43 -3.11 -9.85
CA GLY A 88 0.22 -2.51 -10.43
C GLY A 88 -0.23 -3.25 -11.70
N ARG A 89 0.70 -3.54 -12.59
CA ARG A 89 0.42 -4.28 -13.83
C ARG A 89 0.00 -5.72 -13.58
N ALA A 90 0.67 -6.40 -12.65
CA ALA A 90 0.34 -7.76 -12.29
C ALA A 90 -1.06 -7.89 -11.64
N LEU A 91 -1.54 -6.83 -10.99
CA LEU A 91 -2.93 -6.72 -10.51
C LEU A 91 -3.96 -6.61 -11.63
N GLY A 92 -3.54 -6.59 -12.89
CA GLY A 92 -4.42 -6.40 -14.04
C GLY A 92 -4.97 -4.98 -14.14
N VAL A 93 -4.28 -4.01 -13.51
CA VAL A 93 -4.68 -2.61 -13.55
C VAL A 93 -4.19 -1.99 -14.85
N GLU A 94 -5.08 -1.33 -15.56
CA GLU A 94 -4.76 -0.60 -16.79
C GLU A 94 -3.80 0.57 -16.48
N ASP A 95 -2.89 0.88 -17.41
CA ASP A 95 -1.85 1.90 -17.19
C ASP A 95 -2.44 3.29 -16.86
N ASP A 96 -3.63 3.64 -17.36
CA ASP A 96 -4.36 4.89 -17.05
C ASP A 96 -4.89 4.96 -15.61
N ARG A 97 -4.87 3.83 -14.90
CA ARG A 97 -5.27 3.68 -13.50
C ARG A 97 -4.09 3.54 -12.54
N ILE A 98 -2.87 3.56 -13.07
CA ILE A 98 -1.63 3.57 -12.29
C ILE A 98 -1.10 5.00 -12.28
N SER A 99 -1.22 5.66 -11.14
CA SER A 99 -0.69 7.01 -10.93
C SER A 99 0.63 6.94 -10.17
N ILE A 100 1.68 7.58 -10.71
CA ILE A 100 3.00 7.60 -10.10
C ILE A 100 3.35 9.06 -9.77
N VAL A 101 3.73 9.29 -8.53
CA VAL A 101 4.14 10.59 -8.03
C VAL A 101 5.49 10.48 -7.34
N ASN A 102 6.44 11.28 -7.78
CA ASN A 102 7.73 11.41 -7.14
C ASN A 102 7.64 12.42 -6.00
N GLY A 103 8.05 12.04 -4.78
CA GLY A 103 7.98 12.90 -3.59
C GLY A 103 8.62 14.28 -3.79
N PRO A 104 9.87 14.39 -4.26
CA PRO A 104 10.51 15.67 -4.55
C PRO A 104 9.68 16.60 -5.46
N GLU A 105 9.01 16.09 -6.48
CA GLU A 105 8.19 16.90 -7.39
C GLU A 105 6.98 17.56 -6.72
N LEU A 106 6.54 17.05 -5.57
CA LEU A 106 5.47 17.67 -4.80
C LEU A 106 5.95 18.91 -4.04
N LEU A 107 7.24 18.98 -3.71
CA LEU A 107 7.83 20.11 -2.98
C LEU A 107 8.14 21.32 -3.87
N ASP A 108 8.37 21.09 -5.16
CA ASP A 108 8.73 22.16 -6.11
C ASP A 108 7.57 23.08 -6.46
N LYS A 109 6.39 22.87 -5.87
CA LYS A 109 5.16 23.60 -6.19
C LYS A 109 4.70 24.47 -5.01
N PHE A 110 3.98 25.53 -5.35
CA PHE A 110 3.40 26.45 -4.36
C PHE A 110 2.49 25.73 -3.37
N VAL A 111 2.44 26.27 -2.15
CA VAL A 111 1.51 25.82 -1.09
C VAL A 111 0.09 25.71 -1.66
N GLY A 112 -0.60 24.61 -1.36
CA GLY A 112 -1.96 24.34 -1.84
C GLY A 112 -2.03 23.59 -3.18
N VAL A 113 -1.03 23.72 -4.07
CA VAL A 113 -0.99 22.98 -5.33
C VAL A 113 -0.61 21.52 -5.10
N ALA A 114 0.33 21.30 -4.19
CA ALA A 114 0.77 19.95 -3.82
C ALA A 114 -0.36 19.15 -3.17
N GLU A 115 -1.08 19.74 -2.22
CA GLU A 115 -2.23 19.13 -1.56
C GLU A 115 -3.36 18.83 -2.56
N ALA A 116 -3.66 19.77 -3.48
CA ALA A 116 -4.66 19.55 -4.53
C ALA A 116 -4.26 18.40 -5.46
N ARG A 117 -2.97 18.29 -5.82
CA ARG A 117 -2.46 17.18 -6.63
C ARG A 117 -2.61 15.84 -5.91
N VAL A 118 -2.23 15.77 -4.63
CA VAL A 118 -2.43 14.54 -3.82
C VAL A 118 -3.90 14.17 -3.77
N ARG A 119 -4.80 15.11 -3.52
CA ARG A 119 -6.25 14.86 -3.50
C ARG A 119 -6.73 14.32 -4.84
N GLY A 120 -6.30 14.91 -5.95
CA GLY A 120 -6.68 14.51 -7.31
C GLY A 120 -6.35 13.06 -7.64
N LEU A 121 -5.29 12.48 -7.04
CA LEU A 121 -4.92 11.07 -7.25
C LEU A 121 -6.00 10.10 -6.74
N PHE A 122 -6.77 10.51 -5.74
CA PHE A 122 -7.79 9.67 -5.11
C PHE A 122 -9.21 9.97 -5.59
N GLU A 123 -9.44 11.09 -6.26
CA GLU A 123 -10.78 11.54 -6.66
C GLU A 123 -11.49 10.52 -7.56
N ARG A 124 -10.78 9.96 -8.55
CA ARG A 124 -11.35 8.97 -9.47
C ARG A 124 -11.87 7.75 -8.70
N SER A 125 -11.05 7.18 -7.84
CA SER A 125 -11.43 5.99 -7.06
C SER A 125 -12.58 6.27 -6.09
N GLN A 126 -12.56 7.43 -5.43
CA GLN A 126 -13.63 7.84 -4.52
C GLN A 126 -14.96 8.06 -5.25
N GLN A 127 -14.96 8.71 -6.42
CA GLN A 127 -16.16 8.91 -7.24
C GLN A 127 -16.72 7.60 -7.77
N GLU A 128 -15.87 6.70 -8.27
CA GLU A 128 -16.28 5.38 -8.75
C GLU A 128 -16.89 4.55 -7.62
N TRP A 129 -16.28 4.56 -6.43
CA TRP A 129 -16.78 3.86 -5.26
C TRP A 129 -18.09 4.42 -4.74
N ALA A 130 -18.21 5.74 -4.67
CA ALA A 130 -19.47 6.39 -4.29
C ALA A 130 -20.62 6.03 -5.23
N ARG A 131 -20.37 6.01 -6.54
CA ARG A 131 -21.37 5.57 -7.54
C ARG A 131 -21.75 4.10 -7.37
N TYR A 132 -20.78 3.24 -7.06
CA TYR A 132 -21.02 1.83 -6.81
C TYR A 132 -21.88 1.62 -5.56
N ARG A 133 -21.59 2.30 -4.45
CA ARG A 133 -22.42 2.26 -3.23
C ARG A 133 -23.85 2.72 -3.48
N LEU A 134 -24.02 3.84 -4.18
CA LEU A 134 -25.36 4.33 -4.55
C LEU A 134 -26.17 3.30 -5.36
N LYS A 135 -25.52 2.53 -6.23
CA LYS A 135 -26.20 1.46 -6.97
C LYS A 135 -26.60 0.31 -6.05
N LEU A 136 -25.77 -0.05 -5.06
CA LEU A 136 -26.10 -1.07 -4.07
C LEU A 136 -27.24 -0.63 -3.14
N ASP A 137 -27.19 0.62 -2.65
CA ASP A 137 -28.17 1.19 -1.72
C ASP A 137 -29.49 1.52 -2.43
N GLY A 138 -29.44 1.98 -3.69
CA GLY A 138 -30.61 2.33 -4.48
C GLY A 138 -31.50 1.12 -4.85
N GLY A 139 -30.94 -0.08 -4.79
CA GLY A 139 -31.72 -1.32 -4.90
C GLY A 139 -32.62 -1.61 -3.70
N ALA A 140 -32.33 -0.99 -2.55
CA ALA A 140 -33.11 -1.17 -1.32
C ALA A 140 -34.42 -0.37 -1.28
N PHE A 141 -34.61 0.63 -2.16
CA PHE A 141 -35.84 1.45 -2.23
C PHE A 141 -36.90 0.93 -3.19
N SER A 142 -36.65 -0.12 -3.93
CA SER A 142 -37.71 -0.80 -4.71
C SER A 142 -38.53 -1.67 -3.75
N ARG A 143 -39.80 -1.28 -3.53
CA ARG A 143 -40.81 -2.00 -2.73
C ARG A 143 -41.11 -3.43 -3.22
N ASP A 144 -40.47 -3.86 -4.27
CA ASP A 144 -40.53 -5.21 -4.79
C ASP A 144 -39.26 -5.93 -4.41
N SER A 145 -39.35 -6.83 -3.45
CA SER A 145 -38.31 -7.57 -2.73
C SER A 145 -37.49 -8.49 -3.64
N ARG A 146 -36.87 -7.93 -4.66
CA ARG A 146 -35.70 -8.54 -5.31
C ARG A 146 -34.47 -7.91 -4.68
N GLN A 147 -33.88 -8.63 -3.74
CA GLN A 147 -32.52 -8.38 -3.29
C GLN A 147 -31.68 -7.98 -4.50
N VAL A 148 -31.12 -6.76 -4.49
CA VAL A 148 -30.08 -6.41 -5.45
C VAL A 148 -28.96 -7.40 -5.15
N ASP A 149 -28.86 -8.39 -6.01
CA ASP A 149 -27.85 -9.42 -5.89
C ASP A 149 -26.50 -8.72 -6.09
N SER A 150 -25.77 -8.55 -5.01
CA SER A 150 -24.41 -7.95 -5.01
C SER A 150 -23.47 -8.74 -5.94
N THR A 151 -23.87 -9.94 -6.36
CA THR A 151 -23.14 -10.76 -7.32
C THR A 151 -23.31 -10.24 -8.76
N LEU A 152 -24.37 -9.44 -9.04
CA LEU A 152 -24.67 -8.93 -10.39
C LEU A 152 -24.01 -7.57 -10.69
N THR A 153 -23.55 -6.85 -9.66
CA THR A 153 -22.87 -5.55 -9.84
C THR A 153 -21.39 -5.70 -9.50
N PRO A 154 -20.50 -5.79 -10.49
CA PRO A 154 -19.08 -5.91 -10.22
C PRO A 154 -18.55 -4.65 -9.50
N PRO A 155 -17.62 -4.81 -8.57
CA PRO A 155 -16.99 -3.67 -7.92
C PRO A 155 -16.23 -2.82 -8.97
N PRO A 156 -16.04 -1.52 -8.70
CA PRO A 156 -15.29 -0.66 -9.60
C PRO A 156 -13.85 -1.15 -9.77
N PRO A 157 -13.25 -0.91 -10.94
CA PRO A 157 -11.89 -1.31 -11.22
C PRO A 157 -10.90 -0.74 -10.20
N LEU A 158 -9.82 -1.48 -9.97
CA LEU A 158 -8.77 -1.08 -9.05
C LEU A 158 -7.97 0.10 -9.60
N ASN A 159 -7.59 1.02 -8.73
CA ASN A 159 -6.66 2.12 -9.00
C ASN A 159 -5.42 1.90 -8.14
N VAL A 160 -4.23 2.16 -8.69
CA VAL A 160 -2.96 2.07 -7.97
C VAL A 160 -2.30 3.44 -7.93
N VAL A 161 -1.97 3.89 -6.72
CA VAL A 161 -1.24 5.15 -6.51
C VAL A 161 0.13 4.82 -5.95
N ILE A 162 1.18 5.20 -6.67
CA ILE A 162 2.57 4.95 -6.30
C ILE A 162 3.21 6.28 -5.88
N PHE A 163 3.67 6.34 -4.62
CA PHE A 163 4.49 7.44 -4.11
C PHE A 163 5.94 7.00 -4.07
N ASP A 164 6.76 7.51 -4.98
CA ASP A 164 8.18 7.24 -5.00
C ASP A 164 8.92 8.27 -4.14
N GLU A 165 9.91 7.83 -3.36
CA GLU A 165 10.67 8.67 -2.42
C GLU A 165 9.76 9.48 -1.47
N ILE A 166 8.79 8.80 -0.84
CA ILE A 166 7.79 9.45 0.02
C ILE A 166 8.43 10.20 1.21
N ASP A 167 9.62 9.78 1.65
CA ASP A 167 10.40 10.44 2.71
C ASP A 167 10.85 11.86 2.34
N ALA A 168 10.85 12.24 1.09
CA ALA A 168 11.08 13.64 0.70
C ALA A 168 10.00 14.57 1.25
N VAL A 169 8.75 14.08 1.36
CA VAL A 169 7.56 14.87 1.68
C VAL A 169 7.04 14.58 3.08
N CYS A 170 6.89 13.31 3.43
CA CYS A 170 6.18 12.87 4.63
C CYS A 170 7.15 12.50 5.76
N ARG A 171 7.90 13.48 6.26
CA ARG A 171 8.81 13.30 7.39
C ARG A 171 8.14 13.55 8.73
N GLU A 172 8.69 12.94 9.78
CA GLU A 172 8.28 13.19 11.15
C GLU A 172 8.43 14.68 11.49
N ARG A 173 7.41 15.24 12.13
CA ARG A 173 7.33 16.68 12.45
C ARG A 173 8.45 17.07 13.42
N GLY A 174 9.01 18.27 13.20
CA GLY A 174 10.04 18.83 14.07
C GLY A 174 11.49 18.44 13.75
N THR A 175 11.72 17.63 12.70
CA THR A 175 13.09 17.25 12.31
C THR A 175 13.82 18.29 11.46
N LEU A 176 13.13 19.30 10.95
CA LEU A 176 13.72 20.36 10.11
C LEU A 176 13.11 21.73 10.46
N THR A 177 13.97 22.74 10.56
CA THR A 177 13.59 24.17 10.63
C THR A 177 13.80 24.80 9.26
N GLY A 178 12.73 25.32 8.62
CA GLY A 178 12.83 26.02 7.33
C GLY A 178 11.49 26.25 6.64
N ASP A 179 11.46 27.12 5.63
CA ASP A 179 10.25 27.58 4.92
C ASP A 179 9.46 26.45 4.21
N THR A 180 10.08 25.32 3.93
CA THR A 180 9.43 24.17 3.29
C THR A 180 8.65 23.28 4.25
N THR A 181 8.75 23.51 5.57
CA THR A 181 8.09 22.70 6.60
C THR A 181 6.58 22.75 6.45
N GLY A 182 6.01 23.94 6.19
CA GLY A 182 4.56 24.12 6.04
C GLY A 182 3.97 23.35 4.84
N VAL A 183 4.67 23.31 3.70
CA VAL A 183 4.23 22.54 2.52
C VAL A 183 4.24 21.04 2.81
N ARG A 184 5.29 20.55 3.44
CA ARG A 184 5.40 19.12 3.81
C ARG A 184 4.32 18.70 4.78
N ASP A 185 4.09 19.48 5.82
CA ASP A 185 3.06 19.22 6.82
C ASP A 185 1.66 19.21 6.17
N GLY A 186 1.38 20.15 5.26
CA GLY A 186 0.14 20.19 4.50
C GLY A 186 -0.06 18.96 3.61
N VAL A 187 0.96 18.57 2.85
CA VAL A 187 0.92 17.38 1.99
C VAL A 187 0.77 16.10 2.81
N THR A 188 1.52 15.96 3.92
CA THR A 188 1.40 14.83 4.82
C THR A 188 0.00 14.73 5.41
N ALA A 189 -0.54 15.83 5.90
CA ALA A 189 -1.90 15.88 6.44
C ALA A 189 -2.95 15.52 5.38
N GLN A 190 -2.79 16.04 4.15
CA GLN A 190 -3.69 15.73 3.03
C GLN A 190 -3.60 14.25 2.64
N LEU A 191 -2.39 13.67 2.59
CA LEU A 191 -2.22 12.24 2.29
C LEU A 191 -2.86 11.37 3.37
N LEU A 192 -2.66 11.69 4.65
CA LEU A 192 -3.32 10.98 5.75
C LEU A 192 -4.85 11.05 5.62
N ALA A 193 -5.40 12.24 5.33
CA ALA A 193 -6.83 12.40 5.11
C ALA A 193 -7.34 11.60 3.90
N CYS A 194 -6.56 11.52 2.82
CA CYS A 194 -6.91 10.68 1.66
C CYS A 194 -6.88 9.20 2.01
N LEU A 195 -5.86 8.72 2.73
CA LEU A 195 -5.76 7.32 3.16
C LEU A 195 -6.93 6.93 4.08
N ASP A 196 -7.30 7.80 5.02
CA ASP A 196 -8.45 7.58 5.90
C ASP A 196 -9.78 7.66 5.14
N GLY A 197 -9.91 8.64 4.22
CA GLY A 197 -11.11 8.82 3.39
C GLY A 197 -11.37 7.69 2.37
N VAL A 198 -10.34 6.89 2.08
CA VAL A 198 -10.44 5.68 1.27
C VAL A 198 -10.85 4.48 2.13
N GLU A 199 -11.10 4.68 3.42
CA GLU A 199 -11.41 3.58 4.35
C GLU A 199 -12.52 2.65 3.87
N ASP A 200 -13.47 3.19 3.18
CA ASP A 200 -14.57 2.43 2.59
C ASP A 200 -14.36 2.08 1.10
N ALA A 201 -13.38 2.68 0.42
CA ALA A 201 -13.14 2.45 -0.99
C ALA A 201 -12.21 1.24 -1.21
N GLY A 202 -12.81 0.08 -1.49
CA GLY A 202 -12.06 -1.14 -1.78
C GLY A 202 -11.31 -1.15 -3.12
N ASN A 203 -11.42 -0.09 -3.93
CA ASN A 203 -10.89 0.00 -5.29
C ASN A 203 -9.61 0.85 -5.41
N VAL A 204 -8.86 1.01 -4.35
CA VAL A 204 -7.56 1.68 -4.40
C VAL A 204 -6.49 0.90 -3.62
N VAL A 205 -5.28 0.92 -4.14
CA VAL A 205 -4.06 0.45 -3.48
C VAL A 205 -3.03 1.57 -3.55
N VAL A 206 -2.40 1.83 -2.43
CA VAL A 206 -1.30 2.79 -2.33
C VAL A 206 0.00 2.03 -2.10
N VAL A 207 0.99 2.29 -2.93
CA VAL A 207 2.33 1.73 -2.75
C VAL A 207 3.31 2.89 -2.58
N ALA A 208 3.98 2.94 -1.45
CA ALA A 208 5.00 3.96 -1.21
C ALA A 208 6.39 3.31 -1.22
N THR A 209 7.39 4.05 -1.71
CA THR A 209 8.79 3.64 -1.64
C THR A 209 9.59 4.62 -0.81
N THR A 210 10.60 4.14 -0.10
CA THR A 210 11.55 4.98 0.64
C THR A 210 12.90 4.28 0.80
N ASN A 211 13.95 5.08 0.86
CA ASN A 211 15.28 4.61 1.25
C ASN A 211 15.53 4.81 2.77
N ARG A 212 14.66 5.57 3.45
CA ARG A 212 14.84 6.01 4.84
C ARG A 212 13.55 5.89 5.63
N PRO A 213 13.11 4.68 5.96
CA PRO A 213 11.85 4.46 6.67
C PRO A 213 11.81 5.12 8.05
N GLU A 214 12.98 5.31 8.67
CA GLU A 214 13.13 5.95 9.97
C GLU A 214 12.78 7.45 9.99
N LEU A 215 12.74 8.10 8.81
CA LEU A 215 12.38 9.50 8.68
C LEU A 215 10.87 9.73 8.50
N LEU A 216 10.11 8.68 8.21
CA LEU A 216 8.69 8.81 7.90
C LEU A 216 7.84 9.13 9.13
N ASP A 217 6.82 9.95 8.93
CA ASP A 217 5.78 10.17 9.94
C ASP A 217 5.10 8.83 10.28
N ARG A 218 5.21 8.41 11.53
CA ARG A 218 4.64 7.16 12.04
C ARG A 218 3.14 7.04 11.85
N ALA A 219 2.45 8.16 11.69
CA ALA A 219 1.02 8.15 11.39
C ALA A 219 0.71 7.46 10.05
N LEU A 220 1.63 7.49 9.08
CA LEU A 220 1.47 6.78 7.81
C LEU A 220 1.52 5.25 7.95
N LEU A 221 2.24 4.75 8.94
CA LEU A 221 2.50 3.33 9.14
C LEU A 221 1.43 2.63 9.98
N ARG A 222 0.39 3.35 10.38
CA ARG A 222 -0.71 2.80 11.19
C ARG A 222 -1.58 1.83 10.36
N PRO A 223 -2.26 0.86 11.04
CA PRO A 223 -3.23 -0.01 10.41
C PRO A 223 -4.26 0.78 9.59
N GLY A 224 -4.61 0.26 8.42
CA GLY A 224 -5.52 0.92 7.47
C GLY A 224 -4.85 1.94 6.53
N ARG A 225 -3.54 2.22 6.69
CA ARG A 225 -2.74 3.13 5.85
C ARG A 225 -1.64 2.33 5.13
N LEU A 226 -0.37 2.71 5.28
CA LEU A 226 0.79 1.94 4.77
C LEU A 226 1.18 0.85 5.77
N GLU A 227 0.24 -0.03 6.07
CA GLU A 227 0.37 -1.03 7.13
C GLU A 227 1.28 -2.20 6.78
N ILE A 228 1.43 -2.49 5.47
CA ILE A 228 2.30 -3.54 4.99
C ILE A 228 3.68 -2.94 4.73
N GLN A 229 4.65 -3.27 5.58
CA GLN A 229 6.03 -2.84 5.40
C GLN A 229 6.84 -4.02 4.90
N ILE A 230 7.57 -3.81 3.80
CA ILE A 230 8.36 -4.85 3.15
C ILE A 230 9.76 -4.31 2.86
N PHE A 231 10.74 -5.01 3.38
CA PHE A 231 12.15 -4.73 3.08
C PHE A 231 12.51 -5.30 1.70
N VAL A 232 13.09 -4.47 0.86
CA VAL A 232 13.62 -4.86 -0.46
C VAL A 232 15.14 -4.92 -0.34
N PRO A 233 15.73 -6.12 -0.33
CA PRO A 233 17.16 -6.28 -0.17
C PRO A 233 17.93 -5.75 -1.40
N PRO A 234 19.23 -5.49 -1.27
CA PRO A 234 20.08 -5.23 -2.42
C PRO A 234 20.10 -6.47 -3.33
N PRO A 235 20.25 -6.28 -4.65
CA PRO A 235 20.39 -7.41 -5.56
C PRO A 235 21.62 -8.25 -5.17
N ASP A 236 21.48 -9.56 -5.26
CA ASP A 236 22.57 -10.49 -5.05
C ASP A 236 23.64 -10.27 -6.13
N ALA A 237 24.92 -10.34 -5.73
CA ALA A 237 26.07 -10.09 -6.61
C ALA A 237 26.38 -11.28 -7.52
#